data_c4b53d98240d2968c4b6c0765a3d3410
#
_entry.id   c4b53d98240d2968c4b6c0765a3d3410
#
_cell.length_a   1.000
_cell.length_b   1.000
_cell.length_c   1.000
_cell.angle_alpha   90.00
_cell.angle_beta   90.00
_cell.angle_gamma   90.00
#
_symmetry.space_group_name_H-M   'P 1'
#
loop_
_entity.id
_entity.type
_entity.pdbx_description
1 polymer ?
#
loop_
_entity_poly.entity_id
_entity_poly.type
_entity_poly.pdbx_seq_one_letter_code
_entity_poly.pdbx_strand_id
1 'polypeptide(L)'
;QTRNYKFIKNLFFSEEVFLFLRGFMIPVKKLSDLSKTEKSGLFFRFGDDFSKIMTDTVIPIVNDVKNHGNSAVINYTEKFDKFKIDSVLAENEEIEKGYSNTSKEVIIALEKAVDNIREFHSKQIKNNFSYSRPDGSLLGLKYHAIDSAAVYVPGGKAAYPSSVLMGIIPAQIAGVSDITLISPPRNEGKIADPVCAACKILGITNIIKAGGAQGIAAAAFGTETVPKSEIIVGPGNVFVTAAKSYLFSLGVIQIDSLAGVSEVLIIADESANPKWTAWDLLAQAEHEENAKSILVTTSEKFAKEVISYIKEDLDSGRGRSRIKHESIKNHALILLSDSLEEAIDFSNKYAPEHLQVMVSNPNSYLEKIKNAGSVFLGSYSPVPIGDYFSGTNHILPVGGAARFSSGLSVDSFMRRMTFQNISEEGLRKSKDFVLKISEVEGFDDKHGGAVNIRFEN
;
A
#
# COMPACT_ATOMS: atom_id res chain seq x y z
N GLN A 1 6.87 -15.79 17.43
CA GLN A 1 6.16 -16.59 16.40
C GLN A 1 5.23 -17.67 16.99
N THR A 2 5.46 -18.18 18.20
CA THR A 2 4.72 -19.33 18.77
C THR A 2 3.47 -18.94 19.58
N ARG A 3 3.28 -17.71 20.04
CA ARG A 3 2.11 -17.31 20.85
C ARG A 3 0.90 -16.91 20.00
N ASN A 4 1.07 -16.22 18.87
CA ASN A 4 -0.04 -15.88 17.96
C ASN A 4 -0.60 -17.11 17.25
N TYR A 5 0.21 -18.16 17.03
CA TYR A 5 -0.24 -19.46 16.53
C TYR A 5 -1.25 -20.16 17.49
N LYS A 6 -1.07 -19.98 18.79
CA LYS A 6 -2.02 -20.52 19.80
C LYS A 6 -3.32 -19.69 19.85
N PHE A 7 -3.27 -18.40 19.60
CA PHE A 7 -4.45 -17.53 19.65
C PHE A 7 -5.41 -17.83 18.49
N ILE A 8 -4.90 -17.97 17.27
CA ILE A 8 -5.71 -18.35 16.09
C ILE A 8 -6.21 -19.81 16.23
N LYS A 9 -5.36 -20.73 16.72
CA LYS A 9 -5.77 -22.14 16.94
C LYS A 9 -6.86 -22.30 18.00
N ASN A 10 -6.86 -21.49 19.04
CA ASN A 10 -7.89 -21.53 20.09
C ASN A 10 -9.18 -20.76 19.74
N LEU A 11 -9.14 -19.86 18.73
CA LEU A 11 -10.33 -19.15 18.24
C LEU A 11 -11.22 -20.00 17.31
N PHE A 12 -10.73 -21.15 16.82
CA PHE A 12 -11.37 -21.89 15.73
C PHE A 12 -11.89 -23.30 16.07
N PHE A 13 -12.03 -23.67 17.34
CA PHE A 13 -12.53 -25.00 17.70
C PHE A 13 -13.89 -24.96 18.43
N SER A 14 -14.96 -24.85 17.66
CA SER A 14 -16.24 -25.48 17.97
C SER A 14 -16.57 -26.48 16.87
N GLU A 15 -17.04 -27.68 17.25
CA GLU A 15 -17.16 -28.89 16.43
C GLU A 15 -18.32 -28.87 15.43
N GLU A 16 -18.50 -27.87 14.58
CA GLU A 16 -19.58 -27.93 13.59
C GLU A 16 -19.15 -27.59 12.18
N VAL A 17 -19.33 -28.54 11.28
CA VAL A 17 -19.23 -28.55 9.82
C VAL A 17 -17.79 -28.43 9.25
N PHE A 18 -17.06 -29.54 9.36
CA PHE A 18 -15.82 -29.76 8.63
C PHE A 18 -16.07 -30.65 7.41
N LEU A 19 -15.70 -30.16 6.22
CA LEU A 19 -15.60 -30.99 5.03
C LEU A 19 -14.25 -31.74 5.05
N PHE A 20 -14.29 -32.99 5.44
CA PHE A 20 -13.13 -33.88 5.48
C PHE A 20 -12.72 -34.32 4.07
N LEU A 21 -11.56 -33.81 3.62
CA LEU A 21 -10.81 -34.41 2.52
C LEU A 21 -9.37 -34.68 2.98
N ARG A 22 -9.14 -35.89 3.55
CA ARG A 22 -7.81 -36.44 3.88
C ARG A 22 -6.79 -35.43 4.48
N GLY A 23 -7.08 -34.84 5.63
CA GLY A 23 -6.11 -34.03 6.42
C GLY A 23 -5.89 -32.60 5.96
N PHE A 24 -6.50 -32.14 4.88
CA PHE A 24 -6.49 -30.75 4.42
C PHE A 24 -7.85 -30.09 4.73
N MET A 25 -7.86 -28.99 5.49
CA MET A 25 -9.08 -28.32 5.90
C MET A 25 -8.96 -26.81 5.71
N ILE A 26 -9.88 -26.21 4.95
CA ILE A 26 -10.17 -24.78 5.00
C ILE A 26 -11.41 -24.62 5.89
N PRO A 27 -11.37 -23.74 6.91
CA PRO A 27 -12.55 -23.49 7.75
C PRO A 27 -13.71 -22.94 6.91
N VAL A 28 -14.90 -23.54 7.03
CA VAL A 28 -16.15 -23.04 6.46
C VAL A 28 -17.06 -22.68 7.62
N LYS A 29 -17.51 -21.42 7.71
CA LYS A 29 -18.36 -20.91 8.81
C LYS A 29 -19.50 -20.08 8.25
N LYS A 30 -20.65 -20.09 8.92
CA LYS A 30 -21.69 -19.09 8.62
C LYS A 30 -21.28 -17.75 9.21
N LEU A 31 -21.54 -16.68 8.49
CA LEU A 31 -21.27 -15.30 8.94
C LEU A 31 -22.05 -14.94 10.20
N SER A 32 -23.31 -15.45 10.30
CA SER A 32 -24.17 -15.32 11.48
C SER A 32 -23.55 -15.93 12.73
N ASP A 33 -22.82 -17.04 12.60
CA ASP A 33 -22.31 -17.83 13.72
C ASP A 33 -20.98 -17.29 14.28
N LEU A 34 -20.35 -16.34 13.58
CA LEU A 34 -19.14 -15.69 14.07
C LEU A 34 -19.41 -14.92 15.35
N SER A 35 -18.73 -15.28 16.42
CA SER A 35 -18.75 -14.57 17.70
C SER A 35 -18.19 -13.13 17.54
N LYS A 36 -18.49 -12.25 18.52
CA LYS A 36 -17.93 -10.90 18.56
C LYS A 36 -16.40 -10.91 18.58
N THR A 37 -15.79 -11.87 19.29
CA THR A 37 -14.33 -12.01 19.40
C THR A 37 -13.72 -12.42 18.07
N GLU A 38 -14.33 -13.37 17.33
CA GLU A 38 -13.87 -13.77 16.00
C GLU A 38 -13.98 -12.63 15.01
N LYS A 39 -15.12 -11.91 14.99
CA LYS A 39 -15.28 -10.71 14.16
C LYS A 39 -14.24 -9.64 14.49
N SER A 40 -13.97 -9.40 15.77
CA SER A 40 -12.93 -8.47 16.20
C SER A 40 -11.56 -8.90 15.70
N GLY A 41 -11.19 -10.18 15.81
CA GLY A 41 -9.90 -10.70 15.32
C GLY A 41 -9.75 -10.61 13.79
N LEU A 42 -10.88 -10.71 13.05
CA LEU A 42 -10.88 -10.51 11.61
C LEU A 42 -10.73 -9.04 11.21
N PHE A 43 -11.28 -8.09 12.00
CA PHE A 43 -11.30 -6.67 11.66
C PHE A 43 -10.09 -5.89 12.17
N PHE A 44 -9.43 -6.36 13.25
CA PHE A 44 -8.23 -5.72 13.83
C PHE A 44 -7.01 -6.64 13.63
N ARG A 45 -6.20 -6.32 12.65
CA ARG A 45 -5.14 -7.22 12.13
C ARG A 45 -3.72 -6.70 12.35
N PHE A 46 -3.51 -5.81 13.33
CA PHE A 46 -2.18 -5.33 13.72
C PHE A 46 -1.55 -6.27 14.76
N GLY A 47 -0.26 -6.61 14.55
CA GLY A 47 0.45 -7.55 15.43
C GLY A 47 1.12 -6.86 16.63
N ASP A 48 1.15 -7.55 17.79
CA ASP A 48 1.73 -7.06 19.04
C ASP A 48 3.27 -6.89 19.00
N ASP A 49 3.96 -7.57 18.07
CA ASP A 49 5.44 -7.56 18.00
C ASP A 49 6.01 -6.30 17.30
N PHE A 50 5.16 -5.46 16.69
CA PHE A 50 5.61 -4.31 15.91
C PHE A 50 6.40 -3.28 16.73
N SER A 51 5.92 -2.96 17.93
CA SER A 51 6.58 -2.02 18.84
C SER A 51 7.96 -2.49 19.25
N LYS A 52 8.11 -3.78 19.52
CA LYS A 52 9.41 -4.37 19.90
C LYS A 52 10.41 -4.35 18.75
N ILE A 53 9.97 -4.70 17.53
CA ILE A 53 10.81 -4.58 16.32
C ILE A 53 11.27 -3.14 16.11
N MET A 54 10.37 -2.18 16.31
CA MET A 54 10.67 -0.76 16.17
C MET A 54 11.75 -0.33 17.16
N THR A 55 11.57 -0.61 18.46
CA THR A 55 12.49 -0.16 19.50
C THR A 55 13.82 -0.90 19.49
N ASP A 56 13.81 -2.23 19.39
CA ASP A 56 15.00 -3.04 19.60
C ASP A 56 15.89 -3.16 18.35
N THR A 57 15.30 -2.94 17.16
CA THR A 57 16.01 -3.15 15.89
C THR A 57 16.04 -1.89 15.01
N VAL A 58 14.88 -1.30 14.73
CA VAL A 58 14.77 -0.28 13.69
C VAL A 58 15.34 1.06 14.16
N ILE A 59 14.97 1.54 15.33
CA ILE A 59 15.46 2.83 15.86
C ILE A 59 16.99 2.88 15.94
N PRO A 60 17.69 1.86 16.46
CA PRO A 60 19.17 1.83 16.41
C PRO A 60 19.74 1.95 15.00
N ILE A 61 19.20 1.21 14.01
CA ILE A 61 19.66 1.27 12.61
C ILE A 61 19.44 2.67 12.02
N VAL A 62 18.25 3.23 12.22
CA VAL A 62 17.90 4.56 11.70
C VAL A 62 18.82 5.64 12.26
N ASN A 63 19.12 5.59 13.57
CA ASN A 63 20.04 6.53 14.22
C ASN A 63 21.48 6.35 13.74
N ASP A 64 21.91 5.12 13.52
CA ASP A 64 23.25 4.83 13.03
C ASP A 64 23.45 5.37 11.60
N VAL A 65 22.50 5.13 10.70
CA VAL A 65 22.53 5.71 9.34
C VAL A 65 22.50 7.23 9.36
N LYS A 66 21.69 7.83 10.24
CA LYS A 66 21.66 9.29 10.42
C LYS A 66 23.02 9.87 10.80
N ASN A 67 23.80 9.16 11.64
CA ASN A 67 25.05 9.65 12.18
C ASN A 67 26.27 9.29 11.31
N HIS A 68 26.23 8.18 10.58
CA HIS A 68 27.38 7.62 9.87
C HIS A 68 27.16 7.43 8.35
N GLY A 69 26.02 7.89 7.80
CA GLY A 69 25.75 7.98 6.36
C GLY A 69 26.00 6.68 5.58
N ASN A 70 26.74 6.81 4.47
CA ASN A 70 27.05 5.70 3.57
C ASN A 70 27.69 4.50 4.26
N SER A 71 28.59 4.74 5.22
CA SER A 71 29.30 3.65 5.90
C SER A 71 28.36 2.72 6.69
N ALA A 72 27.35 3.30 7.37
CA ALA A 72 26.34 2.52 8.07
C ALA A 72 25.46 1.75 7.07
N VAL A 73 25.02 2.36 5.97
CA VAL A 73 24.23 1.71 4.92
C VAL A 73 24.97 0.50 4.35
N ILE A 74 26.26 0.65 4.00
CA ILE A 74 27.09 -0.45 3.47
C ILE A 74 27.20 -1.60 4.47
N ASN A 75 27.50 -1.28 5.74
CA ASN A 75 27.64 -2.27 6.80
C ASN A 75 26.36 -3.06 7.04
N TYR A 76 25.20 -2.39 7.08
CA TYR A 76 23.91 -3.06 7.26
C TYR A 76 23.48 -3.87 6.03
N THR A 77 23.80 -3.40 4.82
CA THR A 77 23.55 -4.14 3.59
C THR A 77 24.37 -5.44 3.57
N GLU A 78 25.67 -5.40 3.91
CA GLU A 78 26.47 -6.61 4.03
C GLU A 78 25.92 -7.55 5.12
N LYS A 79 25.51 -7.01 6.27
CA LYS A 79 24.99 -7.78 7.39
C LYS A 79 23.65 -8.47 7.07
N PHE A 80 22.69 -7.79 6.43
CA PHE A 80 21.33 -8.27 6.26
C PHE A 80 21.08 -8.87 4.87
N ASP A 81 21.57 -8.20 3.83
CA ASP A 81 21.37 -8.65 2.44
C ASP A 81 22.48 -9.63 2.00
N LYS A 82 23.58 -9.77 2.80
CA LYS A 82 24.73 -10.69 2.57
C LYS A 82 25.55 -10.33 1.33
N PHE A 83 25.48 -9.11 0.88
CA PHE A 83 26.27 -8.59 -0.23
C PHE A 83 27.11 -7.41 0.22
N LYS A 84 28.40 -7.44 -0.10
CA LYS A 84 29.27 -6.28 0.03
C LYS A 84 29.06 -5.39 -1.20
N ILE A 85 28.79 -4.13 -0.95
CA ILE A 85 28.65 -3.09 -1.98
C ILE A 85 29.75 -2.05 -1.80
N ASP A 86 30.31 -1.58 -2.90
CA ASP A 86 31.33 -0.53 -2.87
C ASP A 86 30.72 0.88 -2.94
N SER A 87 29.49 0.99 -3.45
CA SER A 87 28.72 2.23 -3.56
C SER A 87 27.28 2.01 -3.12
N VAL A 88 26.71 2.98 -2.38
CA VAL A 88 25.29 2.96 -1.98
C VAL A 88 24.37 3.18 -3.17
N LEU A 89 24.79 3.96 -4.16
CA LEU A 89 24.01 4.16 -5.40
C LEU A 89 24.47 3.17 -6.48
N ALA A 90 23.54 2.73 -7.29
CA ALA A 90 23.84 2.01 -8.52
C ALA A 90 24.49 2.95 -9.53
N GLU A 91 25.47 2.44 -10.28
CA GLU A 91 26.11 3.16 -11.36
C GLU A 91 25.25 3.12 -12.64
N ASN A 92 25.37 4.12 -13.51
CA ASN A 92 24.62 4.14 -14.76
C ASN A 92 24.90 2.92 -15.64
N GLU A 93 26.14 2.42 -15.65
CA GLU A 93 26.53 1.20 -16.36
C GLU A 93 25.78 -0.04 -15.84
N GLU A 94 25.51 -0.10 -14.53
CA GLU A 94 24.71 -1.20 -13.93
C GLU A 94 23.28 -1.14 -14.45
N ILE A 95 22.67 0.04 -14.53
CA ILE A 95 21.31 0.24 -15.04
C ILE A 95 21.23 -0.13 -16.53
N GLU A 96 22.19 0.34 -17.34
CA GLU A 96 22.27 0.04 -18.77
C GLU A 96 22.43 -1.46 -19.03
N LYS A 97 23.30 -2.10 -18.25
CA LYS A 97 23.52 -3.54 -18.35
C LYS A 97 22.28 -4.33 -17.96
N GLY A 98 21.60 -3.96 -16.86
CA GLY A 98 20.36 -4.62 -16.44
C GLY A 98 19.25 -4.49 -17.48
N TYR A 99 19.12 -3.33 -18.13
CA TYR A 99 18.19 -3.15 -19.25
C TYR A 99 18.56 -4.08 -20.42
N SER A 100 19.84 -4.13 -20.80
CA SER A 100 20.32 -4.96 -21.93
C SER A 100 20.18 -6.45 -21.67
N ASN A 101 20.28 -6.90 -20.42
CA ASN A 101 20.11 -8.29 -20.01
C ASN A 101 18.62 -8.70 -19.93
N THR A 102 17.70 -7.73 -19.83
CA THR A 102 16.26 -8.01 -19.76
C THR A 102 15.72 -8.36 -21.14
N SER A 103 14.94 -9.43 -21.26
CA SER A 103 14.41 -9.87 -22.56
C SER A 103 13.50 -8.83 -23.19
N LYS A 104 13.46 -8.79 -24.52
CA LYS A 104 12.65 -7.84 -25.29
C LYS A 104 11.16 -7.95 -24.96
N GLU A 105 10.67 -9.17 -24.73
CA GLU A 105 9.28 -9.45 -24.38
C GLU A 105 8.91 -8.81 -23.06
N VAL A 106 9.81 -8.85 -22.06
CA VAL A 106 9.61 -8.20 -20.76
C VAL A 106 9.64 -6.68 -20.91
N ILE A 107 10.57 -6.13 -21.69
CA ILE A 107 10.63 -4.69 -21.95
C ILE A 107 9.33 -4.20 -22.60
N ILE A 108 8.85 -4.88 -23.65
CA ILE A 108 7.59 -4.52 -24.32
C ILE A 108 6.40 -4.60 -23.35
N ALA A 109 6.36 -5.62 -22.47
CA ALA A 109 5.30 -5.75 -21.49
C ALA A 109 5.33 -4.60 -20.47
N LEU A 110 6.53 -4.20 -19.99
CA LEU A 110 6.70 -3.05 -19.10
C LEU A 110 6.28 -1.73 -19.76
N GLU A 111 6.69 -1.49 -21.01
CA GLU A 111 6.31 -0.29 -21.76
C GLU A 111 4.78 -0.18 -21.92
N LYS A 112 4.12 -1.30 -22.24
CA LYS A 112 2.64 -1.33 -22.33
C LYS A 112 1.96 -1.10 -20.98
N ALA A 113 2.52 -1.64 -19.89
CA ALA A 113 2.03 -1.36 -18.55
C ALA A 113 2.20 0.13 -18.19
N VAL A 114 3.34 0.75 -18.55
CA VAL A 114 3.58 2.20 -18.39
C VAL A 114 2.48 3.02 -19.06
N ASP A 115 2.12 2.69 -20.31
CA ASP A 115 1.06 3.41 -21.04
C ASP A 115 -0.26 3.39 -20.26
N ASN A 116 -0.69 2.21 -19.80
CA ASN A 116 -1.96 2.04 -19.08
C ASN A 116 -1.94 2.75 -17.70
N ILE A 117 -0.83 2.62 -16.96
CA ILE A 117 -0.68 3.25 -15.64
C ILE A 117 -0.68 4.79 -15.80
N ARG A 118 0.00 5.32 -16.81
CA ARG A 118 0.00 6.76 -17.11
C ARG A 118 -1.40 7.24 -17.50
N GLU A 119 -2.11 6.51 -18.34
CA GLU A 119 -3.46 6.85 -18.72
C GLU A 119 -4.36 6.98 -17.51
N PHE A 120 -4.41 5.96 -16.65
CA PHE A 120 -5.26 5.96 -15.46
C PHE A 120 -4.90 7.10 -14.49
N HIS A 121 -3.62 7.18 -14.10
CA HIS A 121 -3.18 8.15 -13.11
C HIS A 121 -3.25 9.60 -13.60
N SER A 122 -3.14 9.86 -14.90
CA SER A 122 -3.32 11.22 -15.45
C SER A 122 -4.72 11.80 -15.21
N LYS A 123 -5.74 10.95 -15.00
CA LYS A 123 -7.11 11.39 -14.67
C LYS A 123 -7.25 11.84 -13.20
N GLN A 124 -6.25 11.62 -12.36
CA GLN A 124 -6.27 11.99 -10.95
C GLN A 124 -5.75 13.41 -10.67
N ILE A 125 -5.20 14.09 -11.68
CA ILE A 125 -4.67 15.44 -11.54
C ILE A 125 -5.79 16.40 -11.10
N LYS A 126 -5.54 17.14 -10.01
CA LYS A 126 -6.46 18.15 -9.49
C LYS A 126 -6.09 19.54 -9.95
N ASN A 127 -7.11 20.35 -10.22
CA ASN A 127 -6.95 21.74 -10.63
C ASN A 127 -6.94 22.68 -9.43
N ASN A 128 -6.13 23.74 -9.52
CA ASN A 128 -6.22 24.88 -8.64
C ASN A 128 -7.58 25.55 -8.81
N PHE A 129 -8.11 26.17 -7.74
CA PHE A 129 -9.30 27.01 -7.86
C PHE A 129 -9.14 28.27 -7.03
N SER A 130 -9.83 29.33 -7.43
CA SER A 130 -10.06 30.54 -6.65
C SER A 130 -11.43 31.10 -6.95
N TYR A 131 -11.96 31.85 -6.00
CA TYR A 131 -13.22 32.58 -6.17
C TYR A 131 -13.16 33.93 -5.45
N SER A 132 -13.85 34.91 -6.02
CA SER A 132 -14.00 36.23 -5.42
C SER A 132 -15.31 36.33 -4.64
N ARG A 133 -15.23 36.92 -3.47
CA ARG A 133 -16.41 37.30 -2.67
C ARG A 133 -17.01 38.62 -3.16
N PRO A 134 -18.28 38.93 -2.81
CA PRO A 134 -18.90 40.21 -3.18
C PRO A 134 -18.15 41.44 -2.66
N ASP A 135 -17.38 41.31 -1.58
CA ASP A 135 -16.55 42.37 -0.97
C ASP A 135 -15.18 42.53 -1.69
N GLY A 136 -14.96 41.83 -2.79
CA GLY A 136 -13.69 41.86 -3.55
C GLY A 136 -12.58 40.99 -2.99
N SER A 137 -12.79 40.31 -1.88
CA SER A 137 -11.80 39.36 -1.34
C SER A 137 -11.66 38.13 -2.24
N LEU A 138 -10.43 37.63 -2.46
CA LEU A 138 -10.10 36.44 -3.22
C LEU A 138 -9.63 35.33 -2.32
N LEU A 139 -10.25 34.16 -2.39
CA LEU A 139 -9.83 32.94 -1.71
C LEU A 139 -9.56 31.84 -2.72
N GLY A 140 -8.61 30.95 -2.40
CA GLY A 140 -8.31 29.86 -3.30
C GLY A 140 -7.47 28.76 -2.69
N LEU A 141 -7.20 27.77 -3.53
CA LEU A 141 -6.40 26.59 -3.19
C LEU A 141 -5.47 26.28 -4.37
N LYS A 142 -4.21 26.06 -4.06
CA LYS A 142 -3.17 25.62 -5.01
C LYS A 142 -2.67 24.24 -4.63
N TYR A 143 -2.48 23.41 -5.65
CA TYR A 143 -1.79 22.14 -5.54
C TYR A 143 -0.36 22.28 -6.01
N HIS A 144 0.56 21.67 -5.28
CA HIS A 144 1.99 21.60 -5.61
C HIS A 144 2.48 20.18 -5.42
N ALA A 145 3.32 19.70 -6.32
CA ALA A 145 4.05 18.47 -6.06
C ALA A 145 4.95 18.61 -4.83
N ILE A 146 5.25 17.49 -4.20
CA ILE A 146 6.37 17.35 -3.27
C ILE A 146 7.65 17.41 -4.10
N ASP A 147 8.73 18.00 -3.58
CA ASP A 147 9.95 18.21 -4.37
C ASP A 147 10.72 16.90 -4.60
N SER A 148 10.72 15.99 -3.62
CA SER A 148 11.47 14.73 -3.69
C SER A 148 10.71 13.53 -3.13
N ALA A 149 10.83 12.38 -3.79
CA ALA A 149 10.20 11.12 -3.39
C ALA A 149 11.16 9.94 -3.49
N ALA A 150 11.04 8.98 -2.57
CA ALA A 150 11.69 7.69 -2.71
C ALA A 150 10.63 6.58 -2.84
N VAL A 151 10.89 5.62 -3.73
CA VAL A 151 10.03 4.45 -3.96
C VAL A 151 10.76 3.21 -3.50
N TYR A 152 10.23 2.53 -2.48
CA TYR A 152 10.78 1.27 -2.01
C TYR A 152 10.23 0.10 -2.83
N VAL A 153 11.13 -0.70 -3.38
CA VAL A 153 10.82 -1.91 -4.14
C VAL A 153 11.49 -3.11 -3.47
N PRO A 154 10.71 -4.08 -2.98
CA PRO A 154 11.26 -5.25 -2.33
C PRO A 154 12.18 -6.04 -3.26
N GLY A 155 13.24 -6.64 -2.70
CA GLY A 155 14.19 -7.44 -3.48
C GLY A 155 14.28 -8.91 -3.08
N GLY A 156 13.55 -9.36 -2.10
CA GLY A 156 13.69 -10.68 -1.47
C GLY A 156 13.65 -11.89 -2.42
N LYS A 157 12.50 -12.55 -2.53
CA LYS A 157 12.35 -13.82 -3.29
C LYS A 157 12.14 -13.64 -4.79
N ALA A 158 11.74 -12.44 -5.25
CA ALA A 158 11.52 -12.12 -6.67
C ALA A 158 11.99 -10.68 -7.01
N ALA A 159 12.15 -10.38 -8.30
CA ALA A 159 12.26 -9.00 -8.78
C ALA A 159 10.83 -8.44 -8.99
N TYR A 160 10.62 -7.17 -8.64
CA TYR A 160 9.30 -6.53 -8.71
C TYR A 160 9.34 -5.27 -9.60
N PRO A 161 9.57 -5.40 -10.92
CA PRO A 161 9.57 -4.25 -11.83
C PRO A 161 8.22 -3.54 -11.86
N SER A 162 7.10 -4.23 -11.63
CA SER A 162 5.77 -3.62 -11.52
C SER A 162 5.70 -2.60 -10.39
N SER A 163 6.30 -2.87 -9.22
CA SER A 163 6.33 -1.92 -8.10
C SER A 163 7.15 -0.66 -8.42
N VAL A 164 8.16 -0.77 -9.31
CA VAL A 164 8.86 0.40 -9.84
C VAL A 164 7.88 1.29 -10.61
N LEU A 165 7.11 0.71 -11.54
CA LEU A 165 6.13 1.44 -12.35
C LEU A 165 5.05 2.07 -11.46
N MET A 166 4.47 1.29 -10.56
CA MET A 166 3.36 1.72 -9.70
C MET A 166 3.75 2.81 -8.69
N GLY A 167 4.99 2.83 -8.24
CA GLY A 167 5.47 3.89 -7.33
C GLY A 167 5.91 5.16 -8.06
N ILE A 168 6.59 5.01 -9.19
CA ILE A 168 7.25 6.14 -9.88
C ILE A 168 6.29 6.91 -10.78
N ILE A 169 5.42 6.23 -11.55
CA ILE A 169 4.56 6.91 -12.53
C ILE A 169 3.63 7.93 -11.87
N PRO A 170 2.93 7.66 -10.75
CA PRO A 170 2.13 8.67 -10.08
C PRO A 170 2.95 9.86 -9.58
N ALA A 171 4.19 9.63 -9.11
CA ALA A 171 5.10 10.70 -8.70
C ALA A 171 5.49 11.60 -9.87
N GLN A 172 5.83 11.01 -11.03
CA GLN A 172 6.13 11.76 -12.26
C GLN A 172 4.92 12.58 -12.74
N ILE A 173 3.72 12.01 -12.71
CA ILE A 173 2.48 12.71 -13.11
C ILE A 173 2.15 13.86 -12.14
N ALA A 174 2.43 13.69 -10.85
CA ALA A 174 2.30 14.76 -9.86
C ALA A 174 3.27 15.93 -10.12
N GLY A 175 4.39 15.68 -10.82
CA GLY A 175 5.44 16.67 -11.09
C GLY A 175 6.55 16.66 -10.05
N VAL A 176 6.79 15.55 -9.36
CA VAL A 176 7.96 15.39 -8.47
C VAL A 176 9.23 15.46 -9.29
N SER A 177 10.16 16.35 -8.90
CA SER A 177 11.41 16.59 -9.65
C SER A 177 12.48 15.53 -9.36
N ASP A 178 12.62 15.14 -8.10
CA ASP A 178 13.65 14.23 -7.64
C ASP A 178 13.05 12.90 -7.17
N ILE A 179 13.24 11.85 -7.97
CA ILE A 179 12.72 10.51 -7.65
C ILE A 179 13.88 9.55 -7.48
N THR A 180 13.93 8.91 -6.33
CA THR A 180 14.92 7.89 -5.97
C THR A 180 14.25 6.54 -5.80
N LEU A 181 14.84 5.46 -6.32
CA LEU A 181 14.44 4.10 -6.04
C LEU A 181 15.24 3.54 -4.87
N ILE A 182 14.60 2.76 -4.00
CA ILE A 182 15.26 1.97 -2.95
C ILE A 182 15.00 0.50 -3.27
N SER A 183 16.05 -0.28 -3.52
CA SER A 183 15.92 -1.72 -3.73
C SER A 183 17.12 -2.46 -3.18
N PRO A 184 16.94 -3.56 -2.43
CA PRO A 184 18.07 -4.33 -1.94
C PRO A 184 18.83 -4.98 -3.10
N PRO A 185 20.18 -5.03 -2.99
CA PRO A 185 21.00 -5.68 -3.99
C PRO A 185 20.75 -7.19 -3.99
N ARG A 186 21.04 -7.81 -5.11
CA ARG A 186 20.98 -9.25 -5.36
C ARG A 186 22.34 -9.75 -5.82
N ASN A 187 22.36 -10.75 -6.65
CA ASN A 187 23.54 -11.41 -7.18
C ASN A 187 24.69 -10.43 -7.39
N GLU A 188 25.84 -10.72 -6.80
CA GLU A 188 27.04 -9.89 -6.87
C GLU A 188 26.87 -8.44 -6.36
N GLY A 189 25.90 -8.18 -5.50
CA GLY A 189 25.66 -6.84 -4.96
C GLY A 189 25.00 -5.87 -5.92
N LYS A 190 24.34 -6.36 -6.99
CA LYS A 190 23.71 -5.55 -8.05
C LYS A 190 22.19 -5.54 -7.92
N ILE A 191 21.58 -4.52 -8.49
CA ILE A 191 20.12 -4.44 -8.64
C ILE A 191 19.66 -5.49 -9.68
N ALA A 192 18.48 -6.06 -9.46
CA ALA A 192 17.90 -7.03 -10.38
C ALA A 192 17.67 -6.42 -11.78
N ASP A 193 18.08 -7.12 -12.84
CA ASP A 193 18.00 -6.64 -14.23
C ASP A 193 16.60 -6.09 -14.61
N PRO A 194 15.46 -6.75 -14.32
CA PRO A 194 14.14 -6.20 -14.64
C PRO A 194 13.80 -4.91 -13.89
N VAL A 195 14.35 -4.70 -12.67
CA VAL A 195 14.19 -3.45 -11.90
C VAL A 195 15.00 -2.32 -12.57
N CYS A 196 16.24 -2.60 -12.99
CA CYS A 196 17.05 -1.67 -13.79
C CYS A 196 16.34 -1.30 -15.10
N ALA A 197 15.73 -2.28 -15.78
CA ALA A 197 14.99 -2.05 -17.01
C ALA A 197 13.80 -1.11 -16.80
N ALA A 198 13.00 -1.34 -15.76
CA ALA A 198 11.88 -0.47 -15.41
C ALA A 198 12.36 0.97 -15.06
N CYS A 199 13.46 1.09 -14.31
CA CYS A 199 14.07 2.40 -13.99
C CYS A 199 14.52 3.13 -15.27
N LYS A 200 15.20 2.43 -16.18
CA LYS A 200 15.64 3.02 -17.44
C LYS A 200 14.46 3.47 -18.31
N ILE A 201 13.41 2.68 -18.44
CA ILE A 201 12.17 3.05 -19.16
C ILE A 201 11.57 4.35 -18.59
N LEU A 202 11.63 4.52 -17.28
CA LEU A 202 11.08 5.70 -16.58
C LEU A 202 12.09 6.86 -16.42
N GLY A 203 13.34 6.70 -16.86
CA GLY A 203 14.37 7.72 -16.73
C GLY A 203 14.91 7.92 -15.31
N ILE A 204 14.85 6.89 -14.46
CA ILE A 204 15.34 6.93 -13.08
C ILE A 204 16.78 6.43 -13.01
N THR A 205 17.68 7.28 -12.48
CA THR A 205 19.10 6.97 -12.31
C THR A 205 19.54 6.86 -10.85
N ASN A 206 18.81 7.47 -9.92
CA ASN A 206 19.09 7.38 -8.49
C ASN A 206 18.50 6.09 -7.91
N ILE A 207 19.31 5.05 -7.74
CA ILE A 207 18.88 3.76 -7.18
C ILE A 207 19.76 3.44 -5.98
N ILE A 208 19.17 3.40 -4.77
CA ILE A 208 19.84 3.00 -3.53
C ILE A 208 19.91 1.47 -3.48
N LYS A 209 21.11 0.92 -3.41
CA LYS A 209 21.40 -0.52 -3.27
C LYS A 209 21.33 -0.96 -1.81
N ALA A 210 20.18 -0.77 -1.19
CA ALA A 210 19.94 -1.18 0.19
C ALA A 210 18.48 -1.58 0.39
N GLY A 211 18.23 -2.56 1.24
CA GLY A 211 16.90 -2.92 1.71
C GLY A 211 16.60 -2.37 3.10
N GLY A 212 15.56 -2.91 3.76
CA GLY A 212 15.31 -2.74 5.18
C GLY A 212 15.24 -1.30 5.70
N ALA A 213 15.46 -1.19 7.01
CA ALA A 213 15.45 0.09 7.71
C ALA A 213 16.60 1.01 7.28
N GLN A 214 17.75 0.47 6.89
CA GLN A 214 18.91 1.24 6.46
C GLN A 214 18.67 1.97 5.13
N GLY A 215 17.98 1.33 4.17
CA GLY A 215 17.63 1.96 2.90
C GLY A 215 16.58 3.08 3.10
N ILE A 216 15.60 2.87 3.97
CA ILE A 216 14.61 3.89 4.34
C ILE A 216 15.28 5.08 5.03
N ALA A 217 16.19 4.83 5.99
CA ALA A 217 16.89 5.89 6.70
C ALA A 217 17.81 6.71 5.77
N ALA A 218 18.51 6.04 4.84
CA ALA A 218 19.34 6.71 3.84
C ALA A 218 18.53 7.68 2.99
N ALA A 219 17.37 7.27 2.48
CA ALA A 219 16.49 8.15 1.70
C ALA A 219 15.87 9.26 2.56
N ALA A 220 15.55 9.00 3.84
CA ALA A 220 14.89 9.95 4.71
C ALA A 220 15.80 11.11 5.15
N PHE A 221 17.05 10.82 5.49
CA PHE A 221 18.00 11.83 5.96
C PHE A 221 18.92 12.37 4.86
N GLY A 222 19.07 11.62 3.78
CA GLY A 222 20.18 11.76 2.86
C GLY A 222 21.47 11.19 3.45
N THR A 223 22.47 11.01 2.60
CA THR A 223 23.83 10.63 2.98
C THR A 223 24.82 11.42 2.13
N GLU A 224 26.11 11.08 2.16
CA GLU A 224 27.12 11.74 1.33
C GLU A 224 26.82 11.62 -0.19
N THR A 225 26.12 10.55 -0.58
CA THR A 225 25.79 10.30 -1.99
C THR A 225 24.29 10.19 -2.28
N VAL A 226 23.46 9.88 -1.27
CA VAL A 226 22.01 9.71 -1.42
C VAL A 226 21.29 11.02 -1.20
N PRO A 227 20.48 11.50 -2.15
CA PRO A 227 19.64 12.69 -1.93
C PRO A 227 18.53 12.40 -0.91
N LYS A 228 18.19 13.42 -0.10
CA LYS A 228 17.09 13.35 0.85
C LYS A 228 15.74 13.32 0.11
N SER A 229 14.79 12.54 0.62
CA SER A 229 13.42 12.48 0.12
C SER A 229 12.41 12.97 1.17
N GLU A 230 11.36 13.68 0.74
CA GLU A 230 10.30 14.18 1.60
C GLU A 230 9.19 13.15 1.83
N ILE A 231 8.99 12.23 0.89
CA ILE A 231 8.06 11.11 1.02
C ILE A 231 8.74 9.79 0.65
N ILE A 232 8.42 8.73 1.37
CA ILE A 232 8.86 7.37 1.04
C ILE A 232 7.63 6.48 0.90
N VAL A 233 7.44 5.92 -0.30
CA VAL A 233 6.30 5.07 -0.64
C VAL A 233 6.76 3.66 -1.03
N GLY A 234 5.82 2.73 -1.10
CA GLY A 234 6.05 1.37 -1.57
C GLY A 234 5.95 0.31 -0.48
N PRO A 235 5.63 -0.94 -0.90
CA PRO A 235 5.45 -2.07 0.00
C PRO A 235 6.81 -2.54 0.56
N GLY A 236 6.81 -3.05 1.79
CA GLY A 236 8.00 -3.58 2.42
C GLY A 236 7.68 -4.51 3.58
N ASN A 237 8.70 -5.19 4.07
CA ASN A 237 8.56 -6.05 5.24
C ASN A 237 8.35 -5.23 6.54
N VAL A 238 8.17 -5.92 7.66
CA VAL A 238 7.92 -5.29 8.97
C VAL A 238 8.99 -4.27 9.38
N PHE A 239 10.27 -4.46 9.01
CA PHE A 239 11.36 -3.52 9.31
C PHE A 239 11.26 -2.24 8.48
N VAL A 240 10.89 -2.36 7.22
CA VAL A 240 10.61 -1.21 6.33
C VAL A 240 9.42 -0.42 6.85
N THR A 241 8.32 -1.11 7.19
CA THR A 241 7.12 -0.49 7.75
C THR A 241 7.43 0.23 9.06
N ALA A 242 8.19 -0.40 9.96
CA ALA A 242 8.57 0.20 11.23
C ALA A 242 9.48 1.43 11.04
N ALA A 243 10.42 1.39 10.08
CA ALA A 243 11.27 2.55 9.76
C ALA A 243 10.45 3.72 9.19
N LYS A 244 9.54 3.46 8.24
CA LYS A 244 8.62 4.45 7.70
C LYS A 244 7.76 5.06 8.81
N SER A 245 7.15 4.24 9.66
CA SER A 245 6.31 4.70 10.78
C SER A 245 7.08 5.56 11.76
N TYR A 246 8.27 5.14 12.15
CA TYR A 246 9.11 5.88 13.09
C TYR A 246 9.50 7.25 12.54
N LEU A 247 10.00 7.31 11.31
CA LEU A 247 10.42 8.56 10.66
C LEU A 247 9.24 9.50 10.38
N PHE A 248 8.07 8.95 10.04
CA PHE A 248 6.83 9.71 9.93
C PHE A 248 6.41 10.30 11.28
N SER A 249 6.49 9.53 12.37
CA SER A 249 6.15 10.02 13.72
C SER A 249 7.07 11.14 14.21
N LEU A 250 8.31 11.19 13.70
CA LEU A 250 9.26 12.29 13.96
C LEU A 250 9.06 13.51 13.04
N GLY A 251 8.13 13.45 12.08
CA GLY A 251 7.94 14.53 11.10
C GLY A 251 9.11 14.67 10.10
N VAL A 252 9.89 13.62 9.88
CA VAL A 252 11.04 13.62 8.96
C VAL A 252 10.60 13.40 7.53
N ILE A 253 9.65 12.48 7.31
CA ILE A 253 9.12 12.12 5.98
C ILE A 253 7.59 11.96 6.04
N GLN A 254 6.95 12.05 4.87
CA GLN A 254 5.62 11.52 4.63
C GLN A 254 5.71 10.07 4.15
N ILE A 255 4.62 9.31 4.29
CA ILE A 255 4.51 7.92 3.81
C ILE A 255 3.16 7.69 3.11
N ASP A 256 3.08 6.63 2.29
CA ASP A 256 1.85 6.17 1.64
C ASP A 256 0.86 5.54 2.64
N SER A 257 1.28 4.40 3.23
CA SER A 257 0.49 3.65 4.21
C SER A 257 1.43 2.75 5.03
N LEU A 258 0.87 2.14 6.08
CA LEU A 258 1.54 1.08 6.80
C LEU A 258 1.38 -0.22 6.02
N ALA A 259 2.50 -0.80 5.57
CA ALA A 259 2.49 -2.10 4.93
C ALA A 259 2.17 -3.21 5.95
N GLY A 260 1.55 -4.27 5.47
CA GLY A 260 1.18 -5.43 6.26
C GLY A 260 1.09 -6.66 5.36
N VAL A 261 0.36 -7.65 5.81
CA VAL A 261 0.16 -8.91 5.09
C VAL A 261 -0.82 -8.70 3.95
N SER A 262 -0.45 -9.14 2.75
CA SER A 262 -1.34 -9.07 1.57
C SER A 262 -2.58 -9.94 1.73
N GLU A 263 -3.71 -9.46 1.24
CA GLU A 263 -5.00 -10.12 1.45
C GLU A 263 -5.96 -9.93 0.29
N VAL A 264 -6.73 -10.97 0.00
CA VAL A 264 -7.88 -10.92 -0.92
C VAL A 264 -9.16 -11.35 -0.20
N LEU A 265 -10.24 -10.65 -0.47
CA LEU A 265 -11.59 -11.06 -0.14
C LEU A 265 -12.38 -11.19 -1.45
N ILE A 266 -12.90 -12.37 -1.71
CA ILE A 266 -13.75 -12.66 -2.87
C ILE A 266 -15.18 -12.81 -2.41
N ILE A 267 -16.12 -12.06 -3.00
CA ILE A 267 -17.56 -12.28 -2.87
C ILE A 267 -18.03 -12.97 -4.14
N ALA A 268 -18.62 -14.15 -4.01
CA ALA A 268 -19.10 -14.92 -5.16
C ALA A 268 -20.44 -15.61 -4.88
N ASP A 269 -21.28 -15.69 -5.90
CA ASP A 269 -22.50 -16.51 -5.90
C ASP A 269 -22.35 -17.71 -6.87
N GLU A 270 -23.42 -18.47 -7.06
CA GLU A 270 -23.43 -19.65 -7.94
C GLU A 270 -23.21 -19.34 -9.42
N SER A 271 -23.28 -18.06 -9.85
CA SER A 271 -23.01 -17.66 -11.22
C SER A 271 -21.50 -17.58 -11.53
N ALA A 272 -20.66 -17.54 -10.48
CA ALA A 272 -19.22 -17.52 -10.62
C ALA A 272 -18.68 -18.90 -11.02
N ASN A 273 -17.48 -18.92 -11.62
CA ASN A 273 -16.79 -20.16 -11.90
C ASN A 273 -15.95 -20.59 -10.69
N PRO A 274 -16.23 -21.76 -10.05
CA PRO A 274 -15.54 -22.15 -8.83
C PRO A 274 -14.04 -22.42 -9.05
N LYS A 275 -13.63 -22.85 -10.23
CA LYS A 275 -12.22 -23.05 -10.56
C LYS A 275 -11.48 -21.72 -10.66
N TRP A 276 -12.06 -20.69 -11.27
CA TRP A 276 -11.46 -19.36 -11.35
C TRP A 276 -11.33 -18.73 -9.96
N THR A 277 -12.39 -18.83 -9.15
CA THR A 277 -12.36 -18.34 -7.76
C THR A 277 -11.27 -19.04 -6.94
N ALA A 278 -11.09 -20.34 -7.10
CA ALA A 278 -10.02 -21.09 -6.44
C ALA A 278 -8.63 -20.59 -6.88
N TRP A 279 -8.44 -20.31 -8.18
CA TRP A 279 -7.18 -19.78 -8.71
C TRP A 279 -6.88 -18.38 -8.22
N ASP A 280 -7.87 -17.51 -8.08
CA ASP A 280 -7.69 -16.16 -7.55
C ASP A 280 -7.31 -16.18 -6.06
N LEU A 281 -7.90 -17.07 -5.25
CA LEU A 281 -7.49 -17.30 -3.86
C LEU A 281 -6.06 -17.83 -3.76
N LEU A 282 -5.66 -18.74 -4.66
CA LEU A 282 -4.32 -19.31 -4.74
C LEU A 282 -3.29 -18.29 -5.25
N ALA A 283 -3.67 -17.41 -6.17
CA ALA A 283 -2.83 -16.31 -6.64
C ALA A 283 -2.45 -15.37 -5.48
N GLN A 284 -3.39 -15.08 -4.57
CA GLN A 284 -3.06 -14.34 -3.35
C GLN A 284 -2.18 -15.15 -2.40
N ALA A 285 -2.48 -16.44 -2.23
CA ALA A 285 -1.75 -17.32 -1.31
C ALA A 285 -0.28 -17.53 -1.69
N GLU A 286 0.08 -17.40 -2.97
CA GLU A 286 1.47 -17.57 -3.41
C GLU A 286 2.38 -16.36 -3.15
N HIS A 287 1.83 -15.20 -2.72
CA HIS A 287 2.62 -14.02 -2.39
C HIS A 287 3.57 -14.28 -1.23
N GLU A 288 3.03 -14.76 -0.10
CA GLU A 288 3.78 -15.06 1.11
C GLU A 288 3.04 -16.04 2.02
N GLU A 289 3.75 -16.64 2.97
CA GLU A 289 3.22 -17.66 3.89
C GLU A 289 2.09 -17.13 4.81
N ASN A 290 2.03 -15.81 5.03
CA ASN A 290 1.01 -15.16 5.87
C ASN A 290 -0.12 -14.53 5.06
N ALA A 291 -0.10 -14.58 3.72
CA ALA A 291 -1.14 -14.01 2.87
C ALA A 291 -2.51 -14.58 3.24
N LYS A 292 -3.54 -13.74 3.16
CA LYS A 292 -4.91 -14.11 3.54
C LYS A 292 -5.80 -14.24 2.33
N SER A 293 -6.50 -15.35 2.24
CA SER A 293 -7.42 -15.67 1.15
C SER A 293 -8.81 -15.98 1.73
N ILE A 294 -9.76 -15.04 1.57
CA ILE A 294 -11.11 -15.16 2.13
C ILE A 294 -12.13 -15.23 0.99
N LEU A 295 -13.02 -16.22 1.07
CA LEU A 295 -14.21 -16.32 0.22
C LEU A 295 -15.45 -16.05 1.07
N VAL A 296 -16.34 -15.19 0.61
CA VAL A 296 -17.70 -15.03 1.14
C VAL A 296 -18.68 -15.42 0.03
N THR A 297 -19.52 -16.41 0.30
CA THR A 297 -20.47 -16.93 -0.71
C THR A 297 -21.82 -17.25 -0.10
N THR A 298 -22.87 -17.15 -0.90
CA THR A 298 -24.23 -17.55 -0.50
C THR A 298 -24.51 -19.04 -0.75
N SER A 299 -23.54 -19.79 -1.35
CA SER A 299 -23.75 -21.18 -1.73
C SER A 299 -22.73 -22.12 -1.09
N GLU A 300 -23.21 -23.02 -0.25
CA GLU A 300 -22.36 -24.08 0.32
C GLU A 300 -21.85 -25.06 -0.75
N LYS A 301 -22.65 -25.32 -1.79
CA LYS A 301 -22.24 -26.15 -2.92
C LYS A 301 -21.05 -25.51 -3.63
N PHE A 302 -21.13 -24.21 -3.96
CA PHE A 302 -20.05 -23.46 -4.59
C PHE A 302 -18.79 -23.48 -3.72
N ALA A 303 -18.91 -23.26 -2.41
CA ALA A 303 -17.80 -23.35 -1.46
C ALA A 303 -17.07 -24.70 -1.52
N LYS A 304 -17.81 -25.81 -1.57
CA LYS A 304 -17.25 -27.18 -1.69
C LYS A 304 -16.48 -27.38 -2.99
N GLU A 305 -16.99 -26.88 -4.11
CA GLU A 305 -16.33 -26.95 -5.41
C GLU A 305 -15.03 -26.14 -5.43
N VAL A 306 -15.04 -24.92 -4.86
CA VAL A 306 -13.82 -24.08 -4.71
C VAL A 306 -12.76 -24.81 -3.89
N ILE A 307 -13.11 -25.41 -2.75
CA ILE A 307 -12.19 -26.18 -1.90
C ILE A 307 -11.58 -27.34 -2.68
N SER A 308 -12.38 -28.03 -3.50
CA SER A 308 -11.89 -29.15 -4.33
C SER A 308 -10.82 -28.71 -5.30
N TYR A 309 -10.99 -27.57 -6.00
CA TYR A 309 -9.99 -27.04 -6.91
C TYR A 309 -8.74 -26.51 -6.20
N ILE A 310 -8.87 -25.87 -5.02
CA ILE A 310 -7.72 -25.49 -4.21
C ILE A 310 -6.89 -26.72 -3.85
N LYS A 311 -7.56 -27.78 -3.39
CA LYS A 311 -6.89 -29.04 -3.02
C LYS A 311 -6.17 -29.67 -4.21
N GLU A 312 -6.81 -29.74 -5.38
CA GLU A 312 -6.22 -30.26 -6.60
C GLU A 312 -4.92 -29.52 -6.96
N ASP A 313 -4.91 -28.19 -6.87
CA ASP A 313 -3.69 -27.41 -7.15
C ASP A 313 -2.59 -27.68 -6.12
N LEU A 314 -2.91 -27.68 -4.83
CA LEU A 314 -1.94 -27.94 -3.78
C LEU A 314 -1.34 -29.34 -3.86
N ASP A 315 -2.15 -30.37 -4.16
CA ASP A 315 -1.70 -31.75 -4.36
C ASP A 315 -0.78 -31.87 -5.62
N SER A 316 -0.93 -30.99 -6.60
CA SER A 316 -0.08 -30.96 -7.81
C SER A 316 1.37 -30.56 -7.55
N GLY A 317 1.65 -29.86 -6.45
CA GLY A 317 2.98 -29.38 -6.07
C GLY A 317 3.56 -28.30 -6.99
N ARG A 318 2.79 -27.69 -7.90
CA ARG A 318 3.25 -26.71 -8.88
C ARG A 318 3.50 -25.32 -8.28
N GLY A 319 4.37 -24.54 -8.93
CA GLY A 319 4.66 -23.16 -8.58
C GLY A 319 5.29 -23.02 -7.19
N ARG A 320 4.89 -22.00 -6.45
CA ARG A 320 5.35 -21.74 -5.07
C ARG A 320 4.59 -22.59 -4.04
N SER A 321 4.53 -23.90 -4.28
CA SER A 321 3.67 -24.87 -3.57
C SER A 321 3.77 -24.77 -2.05
N ARG A 322 4.98 -24.72 -1.47
CA ARG A 322 5.17 -24.62 -0.02
C ARG A 322 4.52 -23.36 0.55
N ILE A 323 4.69 -22.21 -0.12
CA ILE A 323 4.14 -20.93 0.30
C ILE A 323 2.62 -20.98 0.25
N LYS A 324 2.04 -21.42 -0.87
CA LYS A 324 0.59 -21.61 -1.03
C LYS A 324 0.02 -22.51 0.07
N HIS A 325 0.68 -23.65 0.33
CA HIS A 325 0.26 -24.59 1.37
C HIS A 325 0.20 -23.95 2.76
N GLU A 326 1.25 -23.24 3.17
CA GLU A 326 1.31 -22.56 4.48
C GLU A 326 0.27 -21.44 4.59
N SER A 327 0.12 -20.62 3.55
CA SER A 327 -0.86 -19.55 3.49
C SER A 327 -2.29 -20.10 3.59
N ILE A 328 -2.67 -21.01 2.71
CA ILE A 328 -4.04 -21.58 2.69
C ILE A 328 -4.37 -22.31 3.99
N LYS A 329 -3.44 -23.13 4.49
CA LYS A 329 -3.65 -23.89 5.73
C LYS A 329 -3.89 -23.00 6.96
N ASN A 330 -3.20 -21.88 7.03
CA ASN A 330 -3.18 -21.06 8.23
C ASN A 330 -4.07 -19.81 8.13
N HIS A 331 -4.37 -19.34 6.91
CA HIS A 331 -4.97 -18.02 6.68
C HIS A 331 -6.13 -18.00 5.68
N ALA A 332 -6.48 -19.13 5.06
CA ALA A 332 -7.69 -19.19 4.24
C ALA A 332 -8.94 -19.38 5.11
N LEU A 333 -10.03 -18.73 4.68
CA LEU A 333 -11.33 -18.81 5.36
C LEU A 333 -12.45 -18.71 4.33
N ILE A 334 -13.47 -19.57 4.47
CA ILE A 334 -14.70 -19.49 3.69
C ILE A 334 -15.84 -19.15 4.62
N LEU A 335 -16.61 -18.13 4.25
CA LEU A 335 -17.78 -17.66 4.99
C LEU A 335 -19.03 -17.83 4.14
N LEU A 336 -20.03 -18.47 4.73
CA LEU A 336 -21.37 -18.58 4.15
C LEU A 336 -22.21 -17.41 4.66
N SER A 337 -22.74 -16.60 3.76
CA SER A 337 -23.66 -15.50 4.04
C SER A 337 -25.07 -15.85 3.58
N ASP A 338 -26.07 -15.28 4.25
CA ASP A 338 -27.47 -15.47 3.89
C ASP A 338 -27.88 -14.64 2.66
N SER A 339 -27.10 -13.59 2.32
CA SER A 339 -27.31 -12.72 1.17
C SER A 339 -26.03 -12.06 0.67
N LEU A 340 -26.05 -11.55 -0.55
CA LEU A 340 -24.94 -10.74 -1.09
C LEU A 340 -24.81 -9.38 -0.35
N GLU A 341 -25.90 -8.82 0.13
CA GLU A 341 -25.91 -7.63 0.98
C GLU A 341 -25.11 -7.85 2.26
N GLU A 342 -25.36 -8.98 2.94
CA GLU A 342 -24.59 -9.35 4.14
C GLU A 342 -23.10 -9.54 3.83
N ALA A 343 -22.78 -10.14 2.68
CA ALA A 343 -21.40 -10.30 2.22
C ALA A 343 -20.70 -8.95 1.99
N ILE A 344 -21.39 -7.99 1.37
CA ILE A 344 -20.88 -6.62 1.17
C ILE A 344 -20.71 -5.89 2.50
N ASP A 345 -21.67 -6.01 3.42
CA ASP A 345 -21.58 -5.40 4.75
C ASP A 345 -20.41 -5.97 5.55
N PHE A 346 -20.17 -7.27 5.46
CA PHE A 346 -18.98 -7.90 6.04
C PHE A 346 -17.69 -7.35 5.39
N SER A 347 -17.63 -7.31 4.06
CA SER A 347 -16.50 -6.76 3.32
C SER A 347 -16.17 -5.33 3.72
N ASN A 348 -17.18 -4.46 3.86
CA ASN A 348 -16.98 -3.08 4.30
C ASN A 348 -16.38 -2.98 5.71
N LYS A 349 -16.72 -3.91 6.61
CA LYS A 349 -16.15 -3.98 7.97
C LYS A 349 -14.75 -4.58 7.96
N TYR A 350 -14.53 -5.59 7.12
CA TYR A 350 -13.23 -6.22 6.91
C TYR A 350 -12.24 -5.24 6.26
N ALA A 351 -12.69 -4.44 5.29
CA ALA A 351 -11.91 -3.48 4.51
C ALA A 351 -10.66 -4.13 3.89
N PRO A 352 -10.83 -5.04 2.92
CA PRO A 352 -9.72 -5.79 2.33
C PRO A 352 -8.80 -4.91 1.49
N GLU A 353 -7.56 -5.36 1.30
CA GLU A 353 -6.65 -4.82 0.28
C GLU A 353 -7.25 -5.01 -1.12
N HIS A 354 -7.56 -6.25 -1.48
CA HIS A 354 -8.21 -6.60 -2.75
C HIS A 354 -9.62 -7.13 -2.47
N LEU A 355 -10.63 -6.47 -3.05
CA LEU A 355 -12.00 -6.96 -3.06
C LEU A 355 -12.37 -7.40 -4.47
N GLN A 356 -12.66 -8.69 -4.66
CA GLN A 356 -13.19 -9.20 -5.93
C GLN A 356 -14.65 -9.57 -5.77
N VAL A 357 -15.50 -9.14 -6.71
CA VAL A 357 -16.96 -9.38 -6.70
C VAL A 357 -17.34 -10.17 -7.95
N MET A 358 -17.48 -11.48 -7.79
CA MET A 358 -17.77 -12.45 -8.85
C MET A 358 -19.24 -12.92 -8.76
N VAL A 359 -20.15 -12.03 -9.16
CA VAL A 359 -21.59 -12.27 -9.13
C VAL A 359 -22.21 -11.92 -10.48
N SER A 360 -23.45 -12.31 -10.72
CA SER A 360 -24.15 -12.10 -12.02
C SER A 360 -24.24 -10.62 -12.43
N ASN A 361 -24.38 -9.68 -11.49
CA ASN A 361 -24.44 -8.25 -11.75
C ASN A 361 -23.53 -7.45 -10.79
N PRO A 362 -22.20 -7.50 -10.96
CA PRO A 362 -21.26 -6.93 -10.00
C PRO A 362 -21.34 -5.41 -9.89
N ASN A 363 -21.66 -4.70 -10.97
CA ASN A 363 -21.74 -3.23 -11.00
C ASN A 363 -22.83 -2.69 -10.07
N SER A 364 -23.91 -3.44 -9.82
CA SER A 364 -25.00 -3.02 -8.92
C SER A 364 -24.58 -2.90 -7.46
N TYR A 365 -23.42 -3.46 -7.09
CA TYR A 365 -22.88 -3.41 -5.73
C TYR A 365 -21.82 -2.33 -5.54
N LEU A 366 -21.33 -1.70 -6.60
CA LEU A 366 -20.23 -0.73 -6.51
C LEU A 366 -20.54 0.42 -5.53
N GLU A 367 -21.74 0.98 -5.60
CA GLU A 367 -22.18 2.07 -4.72
C GLU A 367 -22.36 1.63 -3.24
N LYS A 368 -22.50 0.32 -2.98
CA LYS A 368 -22.62 -0.24 -1.65
C LYS A 368 -21.25 -0.55 -1.03
N ILE A 369 -20.20 -0.66 -1.85
CA ILE A 369 -18.82 -0.92 -1.42
C ILE A 369 -18.21 0.41 -0.96
N LYS A 370 -17.76 0.46 0.29
CA LYS A 370 -17.22 1.68 0.92
C LYS A 370 -15.75 1.55 1.25
N ASN A 371 -15.28 0.38 1.60
CA ASN A 371 -13.96 0.18 2.17
C ASN A 371 -13.26 -1.02 1.49
N ALA A 372 -12.40 -0.73 0.52
CA ALA A 372 -11.45 -1.67 -0.07
C ALA A 372 -10.25 -0.89 -0.61
N GLY A 373 -9.09 -1.51 -0.65
CA GLY A 373 -7.92 -0.91 -1.30
C GLY A 373 -8.12 -0.81 -2.81
N SER A 374 -8.56 -1.91 -3.45
CA SER A 374 -8.98 -1.96 -4.85
C SER A 374 -10.16 -2.90 -5.02
N VAL A 375 -11.06 -2.59 -5.98
CA VAL A 375 -12.26 -3.39 -6.26
C VAL A 375 -12.20 -3.95 -7.68
N PHE A 376 -12.38 -5.27 -7.80
CA PHE A 376 -12.36 -6.02 -9.04
C PHE A 376 -13.77 -6.56 -9.31
N LEU A 377 -14.42 -6.08 -10.36
CA LEU A 377 -15.81 -6.37 -10.66
C LEU A 377 -15.95 -7.38 -11.82
N GLY A 378 -16.61 -8.50 -11.51
CA GLY A 378 -16.91 -9.53 -12.50
C GLY A 378 -15.81 -10.57 -12.69
N SER A 379 -16.17 -11.65 -13.39
CA SER A 379 -15.35 -12.85 -13.54
C SER A 379 -14.08 -12.67 -14.38
N TYR A 380 -13.97 -11.60 -15.16
CA TYR A 380 -12.81 -11.28 -16.00
C TYR A 380 -11.88 -10.23 -15.39
N SER A 381 -12.04 -9.94 -14.09
CA SER A 381 -11.22 -8.99 -13.36
C SER A 381 -10.43 -9.67 -12.23
N PRO A 382 -9.51 -10.60 -12.53
CA PRO A 382 -8.67 -11.21 -11.51
C PRO A 382 -7.68 -10.19 -10.95
N VAL A 383 -7.26 -10.34 -9.68
CA VAL A 383 -6.31 -9.43 -9.02
C VAL A 383 -5.06 -9.16 -9.86
N PRO A 384 -4.40 -10.16 -10.50
CA PRO A 384 -3.19 -9.91 -11.29
C PRO A 384 -3.33 -8.89 -12.44
N ILE A 385 -4.54 -8.69 -12.99
CA ILE A 385 -4.72 -7.65 -14.03
C ILE A 385 -4.52 -6.25 -13.44
N GLY A 386 -4.96 -6.03 -12.19
CA GLY A 386 -4.73 -4.78 -11.47
C GLY A 386 -3.27 -4.62 -11.04
N ASP A 387 -2.63 -5.72 -10.62
CA ASP A 387 -1.25 -5.70 -10.16
C ASP A 387 -0.25 -5.35 -11.26
N TYR A 388 -0.55 -5.71 -12.51
CA TYR A 388 0.45 -5.62 -13.57
C TYR A 388 0.07 -4.73 -14.75
N PHE A 389 -1.23 -4.60 -15.09
CA PHE A 389 -1.54 -4.13 -16.44
C PHE A 389 -2.72 -3.17 -16.59
N SER A 390 -3.79 -3.26 -15.79
CA SER A 390 -5.01 -2.46 -15.99
C SER A 390 -4.81 -0.94 -15.84
N GLY A 391 -3.75 -0.54 -15.15
CA GLY A 391 -3.43 0.87 -14.91
C GLY A 391 -3.74 1.36 -13.50
N THR A 392 -4.56 0.64 -12.73
CA THR A 392 -4.78 0.93 -11.30
C THR A 392 -3.52 0.61 -10.49
N ASN A 393 -3.40 1.18 -9.28
CA ASN A 393 -2.22 0.99 -8.45
C ASN A 393 -2.36 -0.23 -7.54
N HIS A 394 -1.28 -1.01 -7.40
CA HIS A 394 -1.23 -2.16 -6.50
C HIS A 394 -0.59 -1.86 -5.13
N ILE A 395 -0.10 -0.62 -4.90
CA ILE A 395 0.37 -0.20 -3.57
C ILE A 395 -0.85 0.24 -2.78
N LEU A 396 -1.41 -0.67 -2.03
CA LEU A 396 -2.73 -0.56 -1.43
C LEU A 396 -2.67 -0.60 0.10
N PRO A 397 -3.66 -0.04 0.80
CA PRO A 397 -3.78 -0.18 2.24
C PRO A 397 -4.18 -1.61 2.62
N VAL A 398 -3.48 -2.18 3.58
CA VAL A 398 -3.67 -3.54 4.09
C VAL A 398 -4.15 -3.55 5.53
N GLY A 399 -4.51 -4.72 6.06
CA GLY A 399 -4.83 -4.88 7.48
C GLY A 399 -6.08 -4.13 7.94
N GLY A 400 -6.99 -3.82 7.03
CA GLY A 400 -8.20 -3.05 7.30
C GLY A 400 -8.00 -1.53 7.25
N ALA A 401 -6.83 -1.06 6.84
CA ALA A 401 -6.55 0.37 6.73
C ALA A 401 -7.35 1.07 5.61
N ALA A 402 -7.94 0.32 4.67
CA ALA A 402 -8.82 0.87 3.63
C ALA A 402 -10.05 1.62 4.18
N ARG A 403 -10.32 1.53 5.50
CA ARG A 403 -11.33 2.35 6.18
C ARG A 403 -10.95 3.83 6.32
N PHE A 404 -9.66 4.15 6.28
CA PHE A 404 -9.14 5.51 6.54
C PHE A 404 -7.93 5.88 5.69
N SER A 405 -7.44 4.97 4.87
CA SER A 405 -6.31 5.16 3.96
C SER A 405 -6.69 4.72 2.55
N SER A 406 -6.04 5.29 1.55
CA SER A 406 -6.25 4.98 0.14
C SER A 406 -5.01 4.33 -0.47
N GLY A 407 -5.16 3.66 -1.60
CA GLY A 407 -4.05 3.22 -2.42
C GLY A 407 -3.22 4.40 -2.95
N LEU A 408 -1.98 4.12 -3.33
CA LEU A 408 -1.07 5.12 -3.86
C LEU A 408 -1.66 5.77 -5.13
N SER A 409 -1.58 7.08 -5.18
CA SER A 409 -2.14 7.89 -6.26
C SER A 409 -1.32 9.15 -6.50
N VAL A 410 -1.67 9.93 -7.50
CA VAL A 410 -1.06 11.25 -7.73
C VAL A 410 -1.21 12.15 -6.51
N ASP A 411 -2.35 12.08 -5.80
CA ASP A 411 -2.60 12.85 -4.58
C ASP A 411 -1.58 12.59 -3.46
N SER A 412 -1.00 11.38 -3.40
CA SER A 412 0.01 11.01 -2.40
C SER A 412 1.27 11.87 -2.52
N PHE A 413 1.55 12.39 -3.70
CA PHE A 413 2.71 13.23 -4.02
C PHE A 413 2.37 14.71 -4.13
N MET A 414 1.15 15.12 -3.74
CA MET A 414 0.67 16.49 -3.85
C MET A 414 0.46 17.12 -2.47
N ARG A 415 0.87 18.37 -2.35
CA ARG A 415 0.52 19.25 -1.23
C ARG A 415 -0.52 20.27 -1.70
N ARG A 416 -1.46 20.58 -0.83
CA ARG A 416 -2.43 21.67 -1.07
C ARG A 416 -2.16 22.82 -0.12
N MET A 417 -2.17 24.04 -0.66
CA MET A 417 -1.99 25.27 0.07
C MET A 417 -3.16 26.20 -0.19
N THR A 418 -3.79 26.68 0.87
CA THR A 418 -4.81 27.72 0.77
C THR A 418 -4.14 29.10 0.66
N PHE A 419 -4.75 29.99 -0.09
CA PHE A 419 -4.34 31.40 -0.12
C PHE A 419 -5.55 32.30 0.00
N GLN A 420 -5.34 33.49 0.55
CA GLN A 420 -6.35 34.51 0.71
C GLN A 420 -5.76 35.88 0.47
N ASN A 421 -6.48 36.71 -0.27
CA ASN A 421 -6.22 38.12 -0.45
C ASN A 421 -7.51 38.86 -0.05
N ILE A 422 -7.56 39.35 1.20
CA ILE A 422 -8.72 40.01 1.75
C ILE A 422 -8.70 41.49 1.36
N SER A 423 -9.79 41.98 0.77
CA SER A 423 -9.97 43.39 0.47
C SER A 423 -10.13 44.22 1.73
N GLU A 424 -9.88 45.53 1.64
CA GLU A 424 -10.12 46.46 2.76
C GLU A 424 -11.58 46.41 3.20
N GLU A 425 -12.53 46.39 2.26
CA GLU A 425 -13.96 46.28 2.54
C GLU A 425 -14.30 44.97 3.25
N GLY A 426 -13.73 43.83 2.78
CA GLY A 426 -13.91 42.52 3.40
C GLY A 426 -13.38 42.48 4.83
N LEU A 427 -12.18 43.06 5.06
CA LEU A 427 -11.61 43.14 6.39
C LEU A 427 -12.46 44.05 7.31
N ARG A 428 -12.90 45.19 6.82
CA ARG A 428 -13.75 46.12 7.58
C ARG A 428 -15.08 45.49 8.01
N LYS A 429 -15.74 44.78 7.10
CA LYS A 429 -16.96 44.01 7.39
C LYS A 429 -16.75 42.84 8.38
N SER A 430 -15.56 42.29 8.42
CA SER A 430 -15.25 41.15 9.29
C SER A 430 -14.68 41.55 10.66
N LYS A 431 -14.26 42.80 10.83
CA LYS A 431 -13.50 43.30 11.98
C LYS A 431 -14.14 42.90 13.30
N ASP A 432 -15.41 43.30 13.53
CA ASP A 432 -16.07 43.11 14.82
C ASP A 432 -16.24 41.62 15.18
N PHE A 433 -16.47 40.77 14.16
CA PHE A 433 -16.55 39.32 14.37
C PHE A 433 -15.22 38.73 14.77
N VAL A 434 -14.12 39.12 14.08
CA VAL A 434 -12.77 38.64 14.43
C VAL A 434 -12.36 39.09 15.83
N LEU A 435 -12.60 40.35 16.16
CA LEU A 435 -12.28 40.88 17.49
C LEU A 435 -13.05 40.12 18.59
N LYS A 436 -14.34 39.82 18.36
CA LYS A 436 -15.16 39.13 19.36
C LYS A 436 -14.72 37.66 19.54
N ILE A 437 -14.35 36.97 18.50
CA ILE A 437 -13.86 35.60 18.60
C ILE A 437 -12.49 35.59 19.31
N SER A 438 -11.57 36.46 18.89
CA SER A 438 -10.23 36.53 19.50
C SER A 438 -10.26 36.91 21.00
N GLU A 439 -11.24 37.76 21.43
CA GLU A 439 -11.48 38.07 22.83
C GLU A 439 -11.86 36.82 23.64
N VAL A 440 -12.81 36.03 23.13
CA VAL A 440 -13.24 34.77 23.78
C VAL A 440 -12.12 33.76 23.90
N GLU A 441 -11.21 33.72 22.93
CA GLU A 441 -10.04 32.84 22.92
C GLU A 441 -8.85 33.39 23.73
N GLY A 442 -8.95 34.63 24.27
CA GLY A 442 -7.88 35.28 25.02
C GLY A 442 -6.74 35.82 24.16
N PHE A 443 -7.01 36.07 22.87
CA PHE A 443 -6.05 36.62 21.89
C PHE A 443 -6.41 38.01 21.40
N ASP A 444 -7.07 38.81 22.22
CA ASP A 444 -7.60 40.13 21.88
C ASP A 444 -6.49 41.17 21.63
N ASP A 445 -5.38 41.16 22.39
CA ASP A 445 -4.30 42.13 22.27
C ASP A 445 -3.65 42.15 20.86
N LYS A 446 -2.85 41.18 20.55
CA LYS A 446 -2.08 41.20 19.29
C LYS A 446 -2.80 40.52 18.14
N HIS A 447 -3.46 39.39 18.41
CA HIS A 447 -4.10 38.60 17.35
C HIS A 447 -5.36 39.33 16.84
N GLY A 448 -6.28 39.67 17.71
CA GLY A 448 -7.44 40.54 17.37
C GLY A 448 -7.00 41.93 16.98
N GLY A 449 -6.09 42.55 17.75
CA GLY A 449 -5.54 43.88 17.53
C GLY A 449 -4.86 44.03 16.15
N ALA A 450 -4.34 42.95 15.56
CA ALA A 450 -3.80 42.99 14.19
C ALA A 450 -4.84 43.38 13.13
N VAL A 451 -6.13 43.09 13.36
CA VAL A 451 -7.21 43.56 12.49
C VAL A 451 -7.56 45.01 12.81
N ASN A 452 -7.62 45.37 14.09
CA ASN A 452 -8.02 46.69 14.53
C ASN A 452 -7.05 47.80 14.08
N ILE A 453 -5.74 47.54 14.22
CA ILE A 453 -4.68 48.52 13.89
C ILE A 453 -4.67 48.95 12.44
N ARG A 454 -5.21 48.16 11.53
CA ARG A 454 -5.31 48.48 10.10
C ARG A 454 -6.31 49.56 9.78
N PHE A 455 -7.12 49.98 10.76
CA PHE A 455 -8.11 51.01 10.67
C PHE A 455 -7.88 52.15 11.67
N GLU A 456 -6.75 52.13 12.39
CA GLU A 456 -6.28 53.25 13.23
C GLU A 456 -5.38 54.12 12.35
N ASN A 457 -5.67 55.44 12.32
CA ASN A 457 -4.89 56.45 11.58
C ASN A 457 -3.58 56.77 12.28
#